data_5e1afd4d2b3c2a04504c5e8367b5707e
#
_entry.id   5e1afd4d2b3c2a04504c5e8367b5707e
#
_cell.length_a   1.000
_cell.length_b   1.000
_cell.length_c   1.000
_cell.angle_alpha   90.00
_cell.angle_beta   90.00
_cell.angle_gamma   90.00
#
_symmetry.space_group_name_H-M   'P 1'
#
loop_
_entity.id
_entity.type
_entity.pdbx_description
1 polymer ?
#
loop_
_entity_poly.entity_id
_entity_poly.type
_entity_poly.pdbx_seq_one_letter_code
_entity_poly.pdbx_strand_id
1 'polypeptide(L)'
;MARRLDFHSAHFAADFDALLNSKRESDSDVHDVVASIIADIRNNGDQALLALTAKFDNLHVETVADLAVGQDEMAAALNNLDGDLRAALELAAERIRAYHERQ
;
A
#
# COMPACT_ATOMS: atom_id res chain seq x y z
N MET A 1 -3.40 -13.52 11.11
CA MET A 1 -2.81 -14.58 11.97
C MET A 1 -1.60 -15.19 11.25
N ALA A 2 -0.50 -15.34 11.94
CA ALA A 2 0.70 -15.93 11.34
C ALA A 2 0.51 -17.44 11.11
N ARG A 3 0.81 -17.90 9.90
CA ARG A 3 0.79 -19.33 9.57
C ARG A 3 2.10 -19.97 10.05
N ARG A 4 2.01 -21.06 10.79
CA ARG A 4 3.16 -21.77 11.33
C ARG A 4 3.39 -23.08 10.58
N LEU A 5 4.63 -23.31 10.15
CA LEU A 5 5.05 -24.57 9.54
C LEU A 5 6.04 -25.26 10.49
N ASP A 6 5.88 -26.56 10.69
CA ASP A 6 6.78 -27.38 11.49
C ASP A 6 7.59 -28.30 10.57
N PHE A 7 8.89 -28.07 10.51
CA PHE A 7 9.82 -28.84 9.68
C PHE A 7 9.84 -30.34 10.04
N HIS A 8 9.55 -30.68 11.29
CA HIS A 8 9.54 -32.07 11.75
C HIS A 8 8.20 -32.77 11.51
N SER A 9 7.17 -32.05 11.04
CA SER A 9 5.88 -32.64 10.69
C SER A 9 5.98 -33.53 9.45
N ALA A 10 5.28 -34.68 9.47
CA ALA A 10 5.17 -35.54 8.29
C ALA A 10 4.47 -34.84 7.10
N HIS A 11 3.74 -33.77 7.35
CA HIS A 11 3.00 -33.00 6.34
C HIS A 11 3.75 -31.73 5.89
N PHE A 12 4.96 -31.49 6.38
CA PHE A 12 5.71 -30.24 6.10
C PHE A 12 5.86 -29.96 4.60
N ALA A 13 6.24 -30.96 3.81
CA ALA A 13 6.43 -30.76 2.36
C ALA A 13 5.16 -30.30 1.66
N ALA A 14 4.02 -30.93 1.98
CA ALA A 14 2.72 -30.56 1.42
C ALA A 14 2.27 -29.18 1.90
N ASP A 15 2.47 -28.86 3.17
CA ASP A 15 2.10 -27.58 3.75
C ASP A 15 2.98 -26.44 3.20
N PHE A 16 4.26 -26.70 2.97
CA PHE A 16 5.19 -25.76 2.37
C PHE A 16 4.84 -25.49 0.90
N ASP A 17 4.55 -26.53 0.12
CA ASP A 17 4.11 -26.38 -1.27
C ASP A 17 2.79 -25.59 -1.37
N ALA A 18 1.84 -25.86 -0.48
CA ALA A 18 0.59 -25.11 -0.41
C ALA A 18 0.82 -23.63 -0.10
N LEU A 19 1.76 -23.33 0.80
CA LEU A 19 2.13 -21.94 1.11
C LEU A 19 2.75 -21.22 -0.09
N LEU A 20 3.67 -21.88 -0.81
CA LEU A 20 4.31 -21.31 -2.00
C LEU A 20 3.30 -21.05 -3.12
N ASN A 21 2.39 -22.00 -3.35
CA ASN A 21 1.36 -21.86 -4.37
C ASN A 21 0.36 -20.74 -4.04
N SER A 22 -0.09 -20.63 -2.78
CA SER A 22 -0.99 -19.55 -2.37
C SER A 22 -0.37 -18.18 -2.56
N LYS A 23 0.93 -18.03 -2.32
CA LYS A 23 1.66 -16.79 -2.54
C LYS A 23 1.73 -16.44 -4.04
N ARG A 24 2.01 -17.41 -4.90
CA ARG A 24 2.07 -17.21 -6.36
C ARG A 24 0.72 -16.81 -6.94
N GLU A 25 -0.36 -17.47 -6.51
CA GLU A 25 -1.72 -17.14 -6.94
C GLU A 25 -2.11 -15.73 -6.50
N SER A 26 -1.84 -15.36 -5.24
CA SER A 26 -2.10 -14.01 -4.72
C SER A 26 -1.31 -12.93 -5.46
N ASP A 27 -0.04 -13.18 -5.76
CA ASP A 27 0.80 -12.23 -6.49
C ASP A 27 0.31 -12.05 -7.94
N SER A 28 -0.14 -13.12 -8.60
CA SER A 28 -0.72 -13.06 -9.95
C SER A 28 -2.03 -12.29 -9.95
N ASP A 29 -2.93 -12.55 -9.01
CA ASP A 29 -4.21 -11.87 -8.89
C ASP A 29 -4.03 -10.36 -8.64
N VAL A 30 -3.10 -9.98 -7.76
CA VAL A 30 -2.77 -8.58 -7.50
C VAL A 30 -2.19 -7.92 -8.73
N HIS A 31 -1.31 -8.59 -9.46
CA HIS A 31 -0.72 -8.07 -10.69
C HIS A 31 -1.81 -7.77 -11.74
N ASP A 32 -2.73 -8.71 -11.95
CA ASP A 32 -3.82 -8.55 -12.91
C ASP A 32 -4.77 -7.42 -12.53
N VAL A 33 -5.11 -7.31 -11.24
CA VAL A 33 -5.94 -6.20 -10.72
C VAL A 33 -5.27 -4.85 -10.94
N VAL A 34 -4.00 -4.72 -10.62
CA VAL A 34 -3.23 -3.48 -10.82
C VAL A 34 -3.12 -3.13 -12.30
N ALA A 35 -2.84 -4.10 -13.16
CA ALA A 35 -2.78 -3.88 -14.59
C ALA A 35 -4.13 -3.38 -15.16
N SER A 36 -5.23 -3.95 -14.68
CA SER A 36 -6.58 -3.51 -15.03
C SER A 36 -6.88 -2.08 -14.59
N ILE A 37 -6.48 -1.70 -13.37
CA ILE A 37 -6.62 -0.33 -12.85
C ILE A 37 -5.84 0.66 -13.70
N ILE A 38 -4.59 0.35 -14.02
CA ILE A 38 -3.75 1.21 -14.85
C ILE A 38 -4.37 1.39 -16.25
N ALA A 39 -4.86 0.32 -16.85
CA ALA A 39 -5.52 0.37 -18.15
C ALA A 39 -6.78 1.23 -18.11
N ASP A 40 -7.58 1.11 -17.07
CA ASP A 40 -8.81 1.90 -16.89
C ASP A 40 -8.48 3.40 -16.79
N ILE A 41 -7.49 3.77 -15.98
CA ILE A 41 -7.06 5.18 -15.84
C ILE A 41 -6.51 5.72 -17.16
N ARG A 42 -5.74 4.95 -17.90
CA ARG A 42 -5.22 5.36 -19.21
C ARG A 42 -6.33 5.61 -20.22
N ASN A 43 -7.37 4.81 -20.18
CA ASN A 43 -8.48 4.90 -21.16
C ASN A 43 -9.53 5.92 -20.76
N ASN A 44 -9.82 6.07 -19.47
CA ASN A 44 -10.96 6.84 -18.95
C ASN A 44 -10.56 8.03 -18.07
N GLY A 45 -9.28 8.19 -17.77
CA GLY A 45 -8.73 9.37 -17.10
C GLY A 45 -9.33 9.62 -15.71
N ASP A 46 -9.67 10.85 -15.44
CA ASP A 46 -10.16 11.33 -14.15
C ASP A 46 -11.44 10.61 -13.70
N GLN A 47 -12.32 10.26 -14.62
CA GLN A 47 -13.53 9.50 -14.27
C GLN A 47 -13.20 8.14 -13.65
N ALA A 48 -12.22 7.44 -14.21
CA ALA A 48 -11.77 6.17 -13.65
C ALA A 48 -11.14 6.37 -12.27
N LEU A 49 -10.30 7.40 -12.08
CA LEU A 49 -9.68 7.71 -10.81
C LEU A 49 -10.72 7.99 -9.72
N LEU A 50 -11.72 8.81 -10.02
CA LEU A 50 -12.80 9.12 -9.09
C LEU A 50 -13.64 7.90 -8.73
N ALA A 51 -13.96 7.06 -9.72
CA ALA A 51 -14.71 5.82 -9.50
C ALA A 51 -13.94 4.81 -8.64
N LEU A 52 -12.64 4.66 -8.89
CA LEU A 52 -11.77 3.77 -8.12
C LEU A 52 -11.56 4.28 -6.69
N THR A 53 -11.41 5.58 -6.52
CA THR A 53 -11.30 6.23 -5.20
C THR A 53 -12.59 6.02 -4.38
N ALA A 54 -13.76 6.15 -4.99
CA ALA A 54 -15.02 5.86 -4.34
C ALA A 54 -15.13 4.38 -3.95
N LYS A 55 -14.70 3.48 -4.84
CA LYS A 55 -14.82 2.03 -4.65
C LYS A 55 -13.88 1.51 -3.56
N PHE A 56 -12.61 1.91 -3.59
CA PHE A 56 -11.58 1.35 -2.70
C PHE A 56 -11.38 2.14 -1.41
N ASP A 57 -11.52 3.47 -1.48
CA ASP A 57 -11.26 4.35 -0.34
C ASP A 57 -12.56 4.85 0.31
N ASN A 58 -13.70 4.52 -0.27
CA ASN A 58 -15.02 5.01 0.14
C ASN A 58 -15.04 6.55 0.27
N LEU A 59 -14.32 7.22 -0.61
CA LEU A 59 -14.20 8.66 -0.69
C LEU A 59 -14.88 9.16 -1.96
N HIS A 60 -15.92 9.97 -1.79
CA HIS A 60 -16.72 10.52 -2.88
C HIS A 60 -16.42 12.00 -3.03
N VAL A 61 -15.76 12.37 -4.11
CA VAL A 61 -15.45 13.75 -4.49
C VAL A 61 -15.89 13.99 -5.94
N GLU A 62 -16.11 15.24 -6.30
CA GLU A 62 -16.60 15.60 -7.62
C GLU A 62 -15.49 15.77 -8.65
N THR A 63 -14.31 16.23 -8.20
CA THR A 63 -13.15 16.48 -9.07
C THR A 63 -11.88 15.88 -8.50
N VAL A 64 -10.90 15.61 -9.36
CA VAL A 64 -9.57 15.15 -8.93
C VAL A 64 -8.85 16.22 -8.10
N ALA A 65 -9.10 17.50 -8.36
CA ALA A 65 -8.55 18.60 -7.56
C ALA A 65 -8.96 18.51 -6.09
N ASP A 66 -10.14 17.97 -5.79
CA ASP A 66 -10.61 17.76 -4.42
C ASP A 66 -9.79 16.72 -3.64
N LEU A 67 -9.03 15.89 -4.35
CA LEU A 67 -8.13 14.89 -3.76
C LEU A 67 -6.73 15.46 -3.41
N ALA A 68 -6.44 16.67 -3.84
CA ALA A 68 -5.13 17.27 -3.62
C ALA A 68 -4.92 17.63 -2.15
N VAL A 69 -3.77 17.27 -1.61
CA VAL A 69 -3.33 17.65 -0.27
C VAL A 69 -2.32 18.78 -0.40
N GLY A 70 -2.67 19.96 0.12
CA GLY A 70 -1.82 21.13 0.04
C GLY A 70 -0.66 21.11 1.04
N GLN A 71 0.37 21.92 0.76
CA GLN A 71 1.54 22.06 1.64
C GLN A 71 1.15 22.55 3.05
N ASP A 72 0.22 23.49 3.13
CA ASP A 72 -0.27 24.04 4.41
C ASP A 72 -0.99 22.97 5.24
N GLU A 73 -1.76 22.11 4.59
CA GLU A 73 -2.45 20.99 5.24
C GLU A 73 -1.45 19.96 5.79
N MET A 74 -0.41 19.62 5.00
CA MET A 74 0.65 18.72 5.44
C MET A 74 1.43 19.30 6.62
N ALA A 75 1.77 20.59 6.57
CA ALA A 75 2.47 21.28 7.65
C ALA A 75 1.62 21.32 8.95
N ALA A 76 0.34 21.62 8.82
CA ALA A 76 -0.59 21.62 9.95
C ALA A 76 -0.72 20.22 10.58
N ALA A 77 -0.83 19.17 9.75
CA ALA A 77 -0.90 17.79 10.23
C ALA A 77 0.36 17.39 11.01
N LEU A 78 1.54 17.77 10.53
CA LEU A 78 2.81 17.52 11.22
C LEU A 78 2.89 18.27 12.54
N ASN A 79 2.46 19.53 12.59
CA ASN A 79 2.49 20.35 13.79
C ASN A 79 1.48 19.90 14.86
N ASN A 80 0.42 19.23 14.45
CA ASN A 80 -0.62 18.71 15.38
C ASN A 80 -0.31 17.32 15.92
N LEU A 81 0.78 16.68 15.47
CA LEU A 81 1.19 15.40 16.02
C LEU A 81 1.70 15.55 17.45
N ASP A 82 1.44 14.52 18.27
CA ASP A 82 2.12 14.36 19.55
C ASP A 82 3.63 14.35 19.37
N GLY A 83 4.36 15.00 20.28
CA GLY A 83 5.82 15.17 20.18
C GLY A 83 6.59 13.87 20.06
N ASP A 84 6.20 12.84 20.80
CA ASP A 84 6.85 11.52 20.76
C ASP A 84 6.59 10.81 19.42
N LEU A 85 5.37 10.89 18.91
CA LEU A 85 5.02 10.32 17.60
C LEU A 85 5.75 11.05 16.47
N ARG A 86 5.81 12.37 16.52
CA ARG A 86 6.56 13.17 15.55
C ARG A 86 8.04 12.80 15.52
N ALA A 87 8.68 12.71 16.68
CA ALA A 87 10.09 12.32 16.78
C ALA A 87 10.34 10.91 16.22
N ALA A 88 9.45 9.95 16.47
CA ALA A 88 9.54 8.60 15.93
C ALA A 88 9.43 8.57 14.40
N LEU A 89 8.50 9.34 13.82
CA LEU A 89 8.33 9.44 12.37
C LEU A 89 9.52 10.13 11.71
N GLU A 90 10.06 11.20 12.30
CA GLU A 90 11.24 11.90 11.79
C GLU A 90 12.48 11.00 11.82
N LEU A 91 12.68 10.21 12.89
CA LEU A 91 13.76 9.23 12.97
C LEU A 91 13.61 8.13 11.91
N ALA A 92 12.39 7.62 11.69
CA ALA A 92 12.12 6.63 10.66
C ALA A 92 12.44 7.19 9.25
N ALA A 93 12.01 8.40 8.96
CA ALA A 93 12.28 9.08 7.69
C ALA A 93 13.78 9.26 7.44
N GLU A 94 14.54 9.67 8.47
CA GLU A 94 15.98 9.84 8.38
C GLU A 94 16.70 8.51 8.11
N ARG A 95 16.31 7.43 8.80
CA ARG A 95 16.89 6.10 8.58
C ARG A 95 16.62 5.57 7.18
N ILE A 96 15.41 5.75 6.66
CA ILE A 96 15.04 5.38 5.29
C ILE A 96 15.88 6.17 4.29
N ARG A 97 16.00 7.48 4.47
CA ARG A 97 16.82 8.33 3.61
C ARG A 97 18.28 7.90 3.61
N ALA A 98 18.88 7.74 4.77
CA ALA A 98 20.27 7.33 4.90
C ALA A 98 20.57 5.98 4.24
N TYR A 99 19.63 5.05 4.32
CA TYR A 99 19.75 3.75 3.64
C TYR A 99 19.73 3.91 2.11
N HIS A 100 18.77 4.66 1.57
CA HIS A 100 18.62 4.82 0.14
C HIS A 100 19.69 5.70 -0.51
N GLU A 101 20.21 6.70 0.19
CA GLU A 101 21.32 7.54 -0.30
C GLU A 101 22.63 6.76 -0.46
N ARG A 102 22.79 5.62 0.23
CA ARG A 102 23.95 4.75 0.11
C ARG A 102 23.85 3.69 -1.00
N GLN A 103 22.69 3.55 -1.59
CA GLN A 103 22.47 2.69 -2.74
C GLN A 103 22.86 3.41 -4.07
#